data_67a935f0b09ff07c6307db9758356cae
#
_entry.id   67a935f0b09ff07c6307db9758356cae
#
_cell.length_a   1.000
_cell.length_b   1.000
_cell.length_c   1.000
_cell.angle_alpha   90.00
_cell.angle_beta   90.00
_cell.angle_gamma   90.00
#
_symmetry.space_group_name_H-M   'P 1'
#
loop_
_entity.id
_entity.type
_entity.pdbx_description
1 polymer ?
#
loop_
_entity_poly.entity_id
_entity_poly.type
_entity_poly.pdbx_seq_one_letter_code
_entity_poly.pdbx_strand_id
1 'polypeptide(L)'
;LAGQTSPSGIIVRGFQSYNGDEKSSSNMIIRHIRSRIGDITSYPTPHWLGSDGLTLGGVHNSIVDRCSFAHANDEAVDISRSSSITIQNCILAETLGGHSDLGGMLINYSSPSSRLDSLTIHHNIWNRIGGRMPEISCETEFCNGKIIHVELSNNIFWDPRIELWYEGVTGNNGFFNLRMNAVNNYSYAASSYGNGMFHADL
;
A
#
# COMPACT_ATOMS: atom_id res chain seq x y z
N LEU A 1 10.85 -6.27 -13.33
CA LEU A 1 11.90 -5.28 -13.04
C LEU A 1 12.83 -5.86 -11.98
N ALA A 2 14.14 -5.90 -12.27
CA ALA A 2 15.13 -6.61 -11.45
C ALA A 2 16.34 -5.72 -11.20
N GLY A 3 16.54 -5.32 -9.96
CA GLY A 3 17.63 -4.45 -9.52
C GLY A 3 18.87 -5.16 -8.98
N GLN A 4 18.80 -6.49 -8.82
CA GLN A 4 19.87 -7.26 -8.16
C GLN A 4 21.19 -7.33 -8.95
N THR A 5 21.17 -7.05 -10.23
CA THR A 5 22.37 -7.07 -11.09
C THR A 5 23.17 -5.77 -11.02
N SER A 6 22.61 -4.74 -10.39
CA SER A 6 23.33 -3.48 -10.19
C SER A 6 24.09 -3.52 -8.85
N PRO A 7 25.41 -3.32 -8.81
CA PRO A 7 26.19 -3.35 -7.58
C PRO A 7 25.70 -2.37 -6.49
N SER A 8 25.15 -1.24 -6.92
CA SER A 8 24.61 -0.21 -6.01
C SER A 8 23.08 -0.25 -5.88
N GLY A 9 22.42 -1.24 -6.50
CA GLY A 9 20.98 -1.30 -6.65
C GLY A 9 20.48 -0.26 -7.67
N ILE A 10 19.16 -0.27 -7.88
CA ILE A 10 18.50 0.70 -8.75
C ILE A 10 17.65 1.62 -7.88
N ILE A 11 17.82 2.91 -8.06
CA ILE A 11 16.99 3.93 -7.41
C ILE A 11 16.10 4.56 -8.49
N VAL A 12 14.81 4.60 -8.21
CA VAL A 12 13.80 5.26 -9.04
C VAL A 12 13.06 6.32 -8.22
N ARG A 13 12.46 7.27 -8.90
CA ARG A 13 11.59 8.27 -8.27
C ARG A 13 10.11 7.89 -8.49
N GLY A 14 9.68 6.86 -7.75
CA GLY A 14 8.38 6.24 -7.93
C GLY A 14 8.35 5.21 -9.06
N PHE A 15 7.44 4.29 -8.93
CA PHE A 15 7.13 3.30 -9.95
C PHE A 15 5.62 3.12 -10.03
N GLN A 16 5.07 3.27 -11.20
CA GLN A 16 3.65 3.13 -11.43
C GLN A 16 3.37 2.07 -12.48
N SER A 17 2.53 1.10 -12.13
CA SER A 17 1.85 0.24 -13.08
C SER A 17 0.36 0.47 -12.94
N TYR A 18 -0.14 1.45 -13.65
CA TYR A 18 -1.53 1.84 -13.63
C TYR A 18 -2.18 1.55 -14.97
N ASN A 19 -3.22 0.73 -14.96
CA ASN A 19 -3.99 0.39 -16.14
C ASN A 19 -5.41 0.94 -15.97
N GLY A 20 -5.99 1.41 -17.06
CA GLY A 20 -7.40 1.79 -17.09
C GLY A 20 -8.32 0.60 -16.79
N ASP A 21 -9.60 0.88 -16.56
CA ASP A 21 -10.57 -0.09 -16.04
C ASP A 21 -10.71 -1.37 -16.88
N GLU A 22 -10.42 -1.30 -18.16
CA GLU A 22 -10.53 -2.44 -19.09
C GLU A 22 -9.19 -3.15 -19.36
N LYS A 23 -8.10 -2.67 -18.79
CA LYS A 23 -6.76 -3.21 -19.03
C LYS A 23 -6.16 -3.72 -17.72
N SER A 24 -5.36 -4.75 -17.83
CA SER A 24 -4.63 -5.29 -16.69
C SER A 24 -3.21 -5.68 -17.07
N SER A 25 -2.29 -5.55 -16.13
CA SER A 25 -0.98 -6.16 -16.18
C SER A 25 -0.94 -7.39 -15.29
N SER A 26 -0.21 -8.39 -15.68
CA SER A 26 -0.10 -9.61 -14.88
C SER A 26 1.29 -10.25 -14.95
N ASN A 27 1.53 -11.16 -14.01
CA ASN A 27 2.78 -11.92 -13.95
C ASN A 27 4.03 -11.05 -13.79
N MET A 28 3.93 -9.97 -13.02
CA MET A 28 5.06 -9.09 -12.78
C MET A 28 5.89 -9.55 -11.59
N ILE A 29 7.19 -9.41 -11.70
CA ILE A 29 8.13 -9.55 -10.59
C ILE A 29 8.94 -8.27 -10.49
N ILE A 30 8.82 -7.59 -9.34
CA ILE A 30 9.55 -6.36 -9.00
C ILE A 30 10.48 -6.68 -7.85
N ARG A 31 11.80 -6.57 -8.05
CA ARG A 31 12.78 -6.96 -7.05
C ARG A 31 13.95 -5.98 -6.96
N HIS A 32 14.42 -5.79 -5.71
CA HIS A 32 15.63 -5.02 -5.40
C HIS A 32 15.62 -3.59 -5.95
N ILE A 33 14.46 -2.96 -5.94
CA ILE A 33 14.27 -1.57 -6.34
C ILE A 33 14.18 -0.70 -5.09
N ARG A 34 14.78 0.47 -5.15
CA ARG A 34 14.63 1.52 -4.16
C ARG A 34 13.83 2.66 -4.79
N SER A 35 12.62 2.88 -4.31
CA SER A 35 11.84 4.04 -4.73
C SER A 35 12.03 5.18 -3.73
N ARG A 36 12.34 6.35 -4.23
CA ARG A 36 12.58 7.58 -3.46
C ARG A 36 11.96 8.75 -4.19
N ILE A 37 10.74 9.06 -3.83
CA ILE A 37 10.02 10.20 -4.42
C ILE A 37 10.69 11.51 -4.00
N GLY A 38 10.83 11.72 -2.70
CA GLY A 38 11.31 12.95 -2.13
C GLY A 38 10.29 14.08 -2.22
N ASP A 39 10.71 15.28 -1.90
CA ASP A 39 9.87 16.46 -1.99
C ASP A 39 9.50 16.77 -3.44
N ILE A 40 8.20 16.75 -3.74
CA ILE A 40 7.65 17.04 -5.06
C ILE A 40 7.11 18.46 -5.20
N THR A 41 7.23 19.29 -4.17
CA THR A 41 6.74 20.67 -4.21
C THR A 41 7.38 21.52 -5.31
N SER A 42 8.53 21.10 -5.79
CA SER A 42 9.25 21.72 -6.91
C SER A 42 8.86 21.20 -8.30
N TYR A 43 7.92 20.26 -8.40
CA TYR A 43 7.49 19.71 -9.68
C TYR A 43 6.30 20.49 -10.25
N PRO A 44 6.31 20.81 -11.53
CA PRO A 44 5.22 21.54 -12.19
C PRO A 44 3.98 20.66 -12.47
N THR A 45 3.98 19.39 -12.10
CA THR A 45 2.87 18.47 -12.30
C THR A 45 1.91 18.46 -11.12
N PRO A 46 0.62 18.19 -11.33
CA PRO A 46 -0.33 18.01 -10.23
C PRO A 46 0.21 16.99 -9.22
N HIS A 47 0.13 17.33 -7.94
CA HIS A 47 0.77 16.61 -6.84
C HIS A 47 0.25 15.18 -6.62
N TRP A 48 -0.82 14.80 -7.27
CA TRP A 48 -1.39 13.45 -7.19
C TRP A 48 -0.83 12.47 -8.24
N LEU A 49 0.00 12.94 -9.19
CA LEU A 49 0.67 12.08 -10.16
C LEU A 49 2.11 11.78 -9.71
N GLY A 50 2.34 10.55 -9.28
CA GLY A 50 3.69 10.08 -8.93
C GLY A 50 4.12 10.44 -7.52
N SER A 51 3.17 10.60 -6.60
CA SER A 51 3.43 10.83 -5.19
C SER A 51 3.73 9.56 -4.41
N ASP A 52 3.31 8.40 -4.92
CA ASP A 52 3.52 7.10 -4.28
C ASP A 52 4.89 6.51 -4.60
N GLY A 53 5.40 5.75 -3.64
CA GLY A 53 6.60 4.96 -3.87
C GLY A 53 6.38 3.88 -4.93
N LEU A 54 5.22 3.24 -4.90
CA LEU A 54 4.78 2.24 -5.86
C LEU A 54 3.26 2.31 -5.99
N THR A 55 2.74 2.42 -7.21
CA THR A 55 1.32 2.29 -7.49
C THR A 55 1.04 1.04 -8.32
N LEU A 56 0.17 0.17 -7.84
CA LEU A 56 -0.30 -1.04 -8.52
C LEU A 56 -1.80 -0.91 -8.81
N GLY A 57 -2.13 -0.43 -10.00
CA GLY A 57 -3.51 -0.29 -10.45
C GLY A 57 -3.87 -1.29 -11.55
N GLY A 58 -4.79 -2.21 -11.30
CA GLY A 58 -5.16 -3.24 -12.27
C GLY A 58 -4.05 -4.27 -12.52
N VAL A 59 -3.34 -4.65 -11.49
CA VAL A 59 -2.23 -5.62 -11.54
C VAL A 59 -2.66 -6.95 -10.94
N HIS A 60 -2.30 -8.04 -11.60
CA HIS A 60 -2.70 -9.37 -11.15
C HIS A 60 -1.52 -10.34 -11.14
N ASN A 61 -1.58 -11.31 -10.21
CA ASN A 61 -0.61 -12.40 -10.12
C ASN A 61 0.83 -11.89 -10.12
N SER A 62 1.18 -11.04 -9.16
CA SER A 62 2.45 -10.33 -9.16
C SER A 62 3.08 -10.30 -7.78
N ILE A 63 4.39 -10.15 -7.76
CA ILE A 63 5.19 -10.12 -6.53
C ILE A 63 6.14 -8.93 -6.50
N VAL A 64 6.16 -8.27 -5.35
CA VAL A 64 7.13 -7.23 -4.99
C VAL A 64 8.00 -7.76 -3.86
N ASP A 65 9.27 -7.95 -4.12
CA ASP A 65 10.18 -8.64 -3.22
C ASP A 65 11.48 -7.87 -3.01
N ARG A 66 11.91 -7.72 -1.76
CA ARG A 66 13.17 -7.06 -1.39
C ARG A 66 13.33 -5.65 -1.99
N CYS A 67 12.26 -4.90 -1.97
CA CYS A 67 12.24 -3.50 -2.39
C CYS A 67 12.25 -2.57 -1.17
N SER A 68 12.53 -1.30 -1.39
CA SER A 68 12.32 -0.29 -0.36
C SER A 68 11.66 0.96 -0.91
N PHE A 69 10.64 1.40 -0.21
CA PHE A 69 9.82 2.56 -0.55
C PHE A 69 9.94 3.56 0.60
N ALA A 70 10.56 4.68 0.34
CA ALA A 70 10.74 5.71 1.37
C ALA A 70 10.64 7.11 0.77
N HIS A 71 10.29 8.06 1.65
CA HIS A 71 10.09 9.46 1.29
C HIS A 71 9.05 9.63 0.18
N ALA A 72 8.05 8.77 0.14
CA ALA A 72 6.86 9.00 -0.67
C ALA A 72 6.09 10.20 -0.11
N ASN A 73 5.45 10.93 -0.98
CA ASN A 73 4.71 12.12 -0.59
C ASN A 73 3.26 11.80 -0.23
N ASP A 74 2.77 10.69 -0.72
CA ASP A 74 1.50 10.07 -0.39
C ASP A 74 1.78 8.68 0.19
N GLU A 75 1.39 7.60 -0.43
CA GLU A 75 1.66 6.25 0.08
C GLU A 75 3.04 5.72 -0.31
N ALA A 76 3.62 4.91 0.57
CA ALA A 76 4.74 4.06 0.16
C ALA A 76 4.31 3.08 -0.93
N VAL A 77 3.08 2.54 -0.82
CA VAL A 77 2.48 1.63 -1.79
C VAL A 77 0.98 1.89 -1.90
N ASP A 78 0.47 2.08 -3.11
CA ASP A 78 -0.96 2.07 -3.45
C ASP A 78 -1.30 0.81 -4.23
N ILE A 79 -2.40 0.14 -3.85
CA ILE A 79 -2.93 -1.05 -4.51
C ILE A 79 -4.40 -0.83 -4.81
N SER A 80 -4.70 -0.67 -6.08
CA SER A 80 -6.09 -0.52 -6.52
C SER A 80 -6.43 -1.50 -7.65
N ARG A 81 -7.65 -2.02 -7.65
CA ARG A 81 -8.15 -2.92 -8.71
C ARG A 81 -7.27 -4.13 -9.02
N SER A 82 -6.50 -4.59 -8.05
CA SER A 82 -5.47 -5.61 -8.21
C SER A 82 -5.80 -6.86 -7.43
N SER A 83 -5.30 -8.00 -7.86
CA SER A 83 -5.53 -9.27 -7.16
C SER A 83 -4.35 -10.23 -7.27
N SER A 84 -4.25 -11.14 -6.31
CA SER A 84 -3.15 -12.10 -6.23
C SER A 84 -1.80 -11.38 -6.19
N ILE A 85 -1.67 -10.43 -5.28
CA ILE A 85 -0.46 -9.62 -5.08
C ILE A 85 0.25 -10.09 -3.82
N THR A 86 1.53 -10.29 -3.92
CA THR A 86 2.40 -10.53 -2.76
C THR A 86 3.39 -9.39 -2.61
N ILE A 87 3.47 -8.80 -1.41
CA ILE A 87 4.49 -7.82 -1.03
C ILE A 87 5.27 -8.38 0.14
N GLN A 88 6.54 -8.68 -0.10
CA GLN A 88 7.36 -9.37 0.88
C GLN A 88 8.78 -8.83 0.99
N ASN A 89 9.35 -8.97 2.20
CA ASN A 89 10.75 -8.62 2.48
C ASN A 89 11.08 -7.17 2.11
N CYS A 90 10.10 -6.30 2.15
CA CYS A 90 10.23 -4.90 1.75
C CYS A 90 10.38 -4.00 2.98
N ILE A 91 10.86 -2.80 2.74
CA ILE A 91 10.91 -1.72 3.71
C ILE A 91 10.01 -0.59 3.20
N LEU A 92 9.02 -0.24 3.99
CA LEU A 92 8.17 0.94 3.81
C LEU A 92 8.56 1.93 4.91
N ALA A 93 9.01 3.13 4.56
CA ALA A 93 9.58 3.99 5.58
C ALA A 93 9.44 5.49 5.29
N GLU A 94 9.31 6.24 6.37
CA GLU A 94 9.55 7.68 6.41
C GLU A 94 8.81 8.44 5.30
N THR A 95 7.53 8.13 5.12
CA THR A 95 6.67 8.86 4.19
C THR A 95 6.47 10.29 4.65
N LEU A 96 6.35 11.21 3.71
CA LEU A 96 6.41 12.64 3.98
C LEU A 96 5.04 13.25 4.35
N GLY A 97 3.95 12.55 4.02
CA GLY A 97 2.60 12.99 4.37
C GLY A 97 2.16 14.26 3.65
N GLY A 98 2.46 14.39 2.38
CA GLY A 98 2.06 15.54 1.58
C GLY A 98 0.56 15.62 1.32
N HIS A 99 -0.14 14.51 1.49
CA HIS A 99 -1.59 14.39 1.40
C HIS A 99 -2.14 13.78 2.70
N SER A 100 -2.49 14.63 3.66
CA SER A 100 -3.23 14.29 4.90
C SER A 100 -2.65 13.20 5.83
N ASP A 101 -1.37 13.27 6.17
CA ASP A 101 -0.71 12.40 7.16
C ASP A 101 -0.69 10.90 6.83
N LEU A 102 -0.98 10.56 5.62
CA LEU A 102 -1.06 9.20 5.13
C LEU A 102 0.31 8.74 4.65
N GLY A 103 0.49 7.48 4.41
CA GLY A 103 1.78 7.14 3.92
C GLY A 103 2.19 5.68 3.86
N GLY A 104 1.47 4.78 4.47
CA GLY A 104 1.84 3.37 4.45
C GLY A 104 1.42 2.68 3.16
N MET A 105 0.30 2.01 3.21
CA MET A 105 -0.26 1.27 2.09
C MET A 105 -1.76 1.51 2.01
N LEU A 106 -2.22 2.02 0.88
CA LEU A 106 -3.63 2.09 0.56
C LEU A 106 -4.02 0.87 -0.28
N ILE A 107 -5.11 0.22 0.11
CA ILE A 107 -5.73 -0.89 -0.62
C ILE A 107 -7.18 -0.48 -0.86
N ASN A 108 -7.53 -0.14 -2.11
CA ASN A 108 -8.85 0.40 -2.35
C ASN A 108 -9.58 -0.16 -3.56
N TYR A 109 -10.92 -0.16 -3.45
CA TYR A 109 -11.82 -0.33 -4.57
C TYR A 109 -12.13 1.04 -5.19
N SER A 110 -11.58 1.32 -6.36
CA SER A 110 -11.72 2.61 -7.02
C SER A 110 -12.53 2.58 -8.32
N SER A 111 -13.03 1.43 -8.74
CA SER A 111 -13.82 1.32 -9.97
C SER A 111 -14.73 0.10 -10.00
N PRO A 112 -15.77 0.11 -10.89
CA PRO A 112 -16.72 -1.01 -11.03
C PRO A 112 -16.11 -2.34 -11.43
N SER A 113 -15.09 -2.31 -12.24
CA SER A 113 -14.38 -3.50 -12.73
C SER A 113 -13.33 -4.01 -11.77
N SER A 114 -13.27 -3.48 -10.56
CA SER A 114 -12.25 -3.79 -9.59
C SER A 114 -12.23 -5.27 -9.21
N ARG A 115 -11.10 -5.89 -9.44
CA ARG A 115 -10.74 -7.18 -8.85
C ARG A 115 -9.73 -6.93 -7.75
N LEU A 116 -10.19 -6.52 -6.61
CA LEU A 116 -9.34 -6.35 -5.44
C LEU A 116 -9.54 -7.56 -4.53
N ASP A 117 -8.58 -8.46 -4.50
CA ASP A 117 -8.65 -9.66 -3.66
C ASP A 117 -7.31 -10.40 -3.58
N SER A 118 -7.19 -11.29 -2.61
CA SER A 118 -6.06 -12.22 -2.46
C SER A 118 -4.72 -11.50 -2.34
N LEU A 119 -4.60 -10.67 -1.32
CA LEU A 119 -3.41 -9.89 -1.03
C LEU A 119 -2.62 -10.55 0.10
N THR A 120 -1.32 -10.72 -0.10
CA THR A 120 -0.40 -11.27 0.90
C THR A 120 0.71 -10.25 1.17
N ILE A 121 0.77 -9.77 2.40
CA ILE A 121 1.69 -8.74 2.85
C ILE A 121 2.49 -9.30 4.03
N HIS A 122 3.71 -9.73 3.79
CA HIS A 122 4.44 -10.44 4.84
C HIS A 122 5.94 -10.16 4.86
N HIS A 123 6.54 -10.32 6.06
CA HIS A 123 7.97 -10.13 6.27
C HIS A 123 8.46 -8.72 5.87
N ASN A 124 7.63 -7.72 6.04
CA ASN A 124 7.99 -6.34 5.74
C ASN A 124 8.33 -5.56 7.02
N ILE A 125 9.11 -4.52 6.85
CA ILE A 125 9.38 -3.54 7.89
C ILE A 125 8.66 -2.24 7.51
N TRP A 126 7.82 -1.76 8.41
CA TRP A 126 7.11 -0.49 8.31
C TRP A 126 7.72 0.44 9.36
N ASN A 127 8.49 1.40 8.92
CA ASN A 127 9.26 2.24 9.82
C ASN A 127 8.85 3.71 9.73
N ARG A 128 8.35 4.25 10.83
CA ARG A 128 7.98 5.66 10.95
C ARG A 128 6.99 6.11 9.88
N ILE A 129 5.96 5.30 9.69
CA ILE A 129 4.85 5.58 8.77
C ILE A 129 3.83 6.45 9.48
N GLY A 130 3.28 7.42 8.78
CA GLY A 130 2.29 8.36 9.31
C GLY A 130 0.90 7.76 9.50
N GLY A 131 0.48 6.85 8.64
CA GLY A 131 -0.83 6.18 8.67
C GLY A 131 -0.98 5.14 7.58
N ARG A 132 -2.15 4.54 7.44
CA ARG A 132 -2.45 3.50 6.43
C ARG A 132 -1.49 2.32 6.50
N MET A 133 -1.66 1.43 7.50
CA MET A 133 -0.69 0.35 7.76
C MET A 133 -1.28 -1.07 7.77
N PRO A 134 -1.94 -1.55 6.74
CA PRO A 134 -2.55 -0.84 5.61
C PRO A 134 -3.91 -0.23 5.96
N GLU A 135 -4.37 0.71 5.19
CA GLU A 135 -5.78 1.08 5.09
C GLU A 135 -6.41 0.25 3.98
N ILE A 136 -7.59 -0.33 4.28
CA ILE A 136 -8.37 -1.06 3.30
C ILE A 136 -9.71 -0.34 3.17
N SER A 137 -9.95 0.27 2.04
CA SER A 137 -11.10 1.15 1.85
C SER A 137 -11.87 0.84 0.58
N CYS A 138 -13.07 1.41 0.49
CA CYS A 138 -13.90 1.37 -0.69
C CYS A 138 -14.42 2.77 -1.00
N GLU A 139 -13.83 3.40 -1.96
CA GLU A 139 -14.19 4.76 -2.36
C GLU A 139 -15.42 4.81 -3.29
N THR A 140 -15.98 3.66 -3.63
CA THR A 140 -17.07 3.58 -4.60
C THR A 140 -18.13 2.57 -4.18
N GLU A 141 -19.37 2.76 -4.64
CA GLU A 141 -20.50 1.82 -4.43
C GLU A 141 -20.25 0.41 -5.01
N PHE A 142 -19.25 0.25 -5.84
CA PHE A 142 -18.98 -1.00 -6.57
C PHE A 142 -18.38 -2.11 -5.71
N CYS A 143 -18.03 -1.83 -4.47
CA CYS A 143 -17.55 -2.84 -3.54
C CYS A 143 -18.69 -3.64 -2.89
N ASN A 144 -19.93 -3.25 -3.07
CA ASN A 144 -21.09 -3.89 -2.44
C ASN A 144 -21.09 -5.41 -2.62
N GLY A 145 -21.12 -6.11 -1.49
CA GLY A 145 -21.13 -7.58 -1.45
C GLY A 145 -19.81 -8.24 -1.87
N LYS A 146 -18.77 -7.48 -2.16
CA LYS A 146 -17.44 -8.04 -2.45
C LYS A 146 -16.79 -8.57 -1.18
N ILE A 147 -15.90 -9.52 -1.35
CA ILE A 147 -15.07 -10.05 -0.27
C ILE A 147 -13.62 -9.81 -0.65
N ILE A 148 -12.87 -9.24 0.27
CA ILE A 148 -11.42 -9.05 0.13
C ILE A 148 -10.74 -10.02 1.10
N HIS A 149 -9.82 -10.83 0.61
CA HIS A 149 -8.97 -11.68 1.42
C HIS A 149 -7.58 -11.06 1.56
N VAL A 150 -7.13 -10.85 2.78
CA VAL A 150 -5.83 -10.28 3.09
C VAL A 150 -5.10 -11.15 4.10
N GLU A 151 -3.88 -11.52 3.76
CA GLU A 151 -2.90 -12.06 4.70
C GLU A 151 -1.92 -10.96 5.08
N LEU A 152 -1.86 -10.63 6.36
CA LEU A 152 -0.91 -9.68 6.93
C LEU A 152 -0.10 -10.41 8.00
N SER A 153 1.11 -10.87 7.68
CA SER A 153 1.82 -11.74 8.59
C SER A 153 3.33 -11.48 8.67
N ASN A 154 3.89 -11.72 9.87
CA ASN A 154 5.32 -11.62 10.11
C ASN A 154 5.90 -10.23 9.75
N ASN A 155 5.15 -9.18 9.90
CA ASN A 155 5.61 -7.81 9.66
C ASN A 155 6.11 -7.18 10.97
N ILE A 156 6.97 -6.19 10.82
CA ILE A 156 7.41 -5.32 11.90
C ILE A 156 6.89 -3.92 11.63
N PHE A 157 6.10 -3.40 12.55
CA PHE A 157 5.63 -2.01 12.57
C PHE A 157 6.44 -1.25 13.61
N TRP A 158 7.41 -0.49 13.16
CA TRP A 158 8.35 0.21 14.03
C TRP A 158 8.01 1.69 14.10
N ASP A 159 7.75 2.16 15.31
CA ASP A 159 7.39 3.56 15.59
C ASP A 159 6.23 4.05 14.71
N PRO A 160 5.12 3.28 14.63
CA PRO A 160 3.97 3.70 13.84
C PRO A 160 3.34 4.93 14.50
N ARG A 161 2.88 5.84 13.69
CA ARG A 161 2.13 6.99 14.18
C ARG A 161 0.65 6.70 14.29
N ILE A 162 0.14 5.74 13.54
CA ILE A 162 -1.26 5.36 13.46
C ILE A 162 -1.38 3.84 13.30
N GLU A 163 -2.54 3.34 13.55
CA GLU A 163 -2.98 1.96 13.61
C GLU A 163 -3.08 1.27 12.25
N LEU A 164 -3.21 -0.02 12.29
CA LEU A 164 -3.82 -0.77 11.20
C LEU A 164 -5.24 -0.26 11.00
N TRP A 165 -5.51 0.32 9.89
CA TRP A 165 -6.78 0.96 9.62
C TRP A 165 -7.56 0.18 8.55
N TYR A 166 -8.71 -0.32 8.95
CA TYR A 166 -9.75 -0.78 8.05
C TYR A 166 -10.86 0.25 8.03
N GLU A 167 -11.13 0.82 6.91
CA GLU A 167 -12.24 1.70 6.72
C GLU A 167 -13.38 0.96 6.00
N GLY A 168 -14.47 0.74 6.70
CA GLY A 168 -15.74 0.42 6.09
C GLY A 168 -16.35 1.69 5.55
N VAL A 169 -16.94 1.61 4.40
CA VAL A 169 -17.42 2.77 3.68
C VAL A 169 -18.62 3.40 4.36
N THR A 170 -18.54 4.70 4.57
CA THR A 170 -19.64 5.51 5.09
C THR A 170 -20.39 6.21 3.94
N GLY A 171 -21.69 6.36 4.08
CA GLY A 171 -22.52 7.14 3.14
C GLY A 171 -23.00 6.36 1.93
N ASN A 172 -22.95 6.97 0.75
CA ASN A 172 -23.47 6.41 -0.50
C ASN A 172 -22.55 5.38 -1.17
N ASN A 173 -21.44 5.10 -0.56
CA ASN A 173 -20.49 4.12 -1.05
C ASN A 173 -20.92 2.73 -0.57
N GLY A 174 -20.39 1.69 -1.10
CA GLY A 174 -20.85 0.34 -0.78
C GLY A 174 -20.18 -0.26 0.46
N PHE A 175 -20.61 -1.46 0.83
CA PHE A 175 -20.00 -2.24 1.91
C PHE A 175 -19.33 -3.48 1.33
N PHE A 176 -18.10 -3.72 1.73
CA PHE A 176 -17.42 -4.97 1.43
C PHE A 176 -17.17 -5.78 2.70
N ASN A 177 -16.85 -7.05 2.53
CA ASN A 177 -16.49 -7.93 3.63
C ASN A 177 -14.98 -8.17 3.61
N LEU A 178 -14.30 -7.84 4.68
CA LEU A 178 -12.89 -8.15 4.85
C LEU A 178 -12.73 -9.52 5.51
N ARG A 179 -11.95 -10.39 4.90
CA ARG A 179 -11.44 -11.63 5.50
C ARG A 179 -9.94 -11.51 5.66
N MET A 180 -9.51 -11.15 6.86
CA MET A 180 -8.11 -10.87 7.15
C MET A 180 -7.54 -11.90 8.11
N ASN A 181 -6.36 -12.39 7.78
CA ASN A 181 -5.53 -13.16 8.67
C ASN A 181 -4.31 -12.33 9.07
N ALA A 182 -4.29 -11.85 10.30
CA ALA A 182 -3.22 -11.00 10.84
C ALA A 182 -2.48 -11.76 11.94
N VAL A 183 -1.32 -12.35 11.60
CA VAL A 183 -0.57 -13.23 12.51
C VAL A 183 0.90 -12.88 12.58
N ASN A 184 1.51 -13.10 13.75
CA ASN A 184 2.94 -12.91 14.00
C ASN A 184 3.46 -11.52 13.63
N ASN A 185 2.63 -10.51 13.66
CA ASN A 185 3.09 -9.14 13.47
C ASN A 185 3.62 -8.60 14.80
N TYR A 186 4.67 -7.84 14.72
CA TYR A 186 5.27 -7.16 15.87
C TYR A 186 5.12 -5.65 15.71
N SER A 187 4.61 -4.99 16.74
CA SER A 187 4.48 -3.54 16.75
C SER A 187 5.25 -2.95 17.94
N TYR A 188 6.04 -1.94 17.67
CA TYR A 188 6.74 -1.16 18.68
C TYR A 188 6.47 0.33 18.45
N ALA A 189 5.87 0.98 19.42
CA ALA A 189 5.64 2.42 19.41
C ALA A 189 6.53 3.09 20.47
N ALA A 190 7.35 4.04 20.04
CA ALA A 190 8.23 4.80 20.93
C ALA A 190 7.47 5.85 21.75
N SER A 191 6.28 6.22 21.32
CA SER A 191 5.39 7.18 22.00
C SER A 191 4.02 6.55 22.22
N SER A 192 3.33 6.97 23.28
CA SER A 192 1.98 6.54 23.59
C SER A 192 0.98 7.12 22.59
N TYR A 193 0.90 6.58 21.42
CA TYR A 193 -0.27 6.77 20.58
C TYR A 193 -1.36 5.86 21.16
N GLY A 194 -2.43 6.47 21.64
CA GLY A 194 -3.40 5.84 22.56
C GLY A 194 -4.37 4.86 21.91
N ASN A 195 -4.08 4.36 20.73
CA ASN A 195 -5.05 3.58 19.97
C ASN A 195 -4.52 2.15 19.73
N GLY A 196 -5.40 1.22 19.44
CA GLY A 196 -5.03 -0.18 19.24
C GLY A 196 -4.34 -0.47 17.92
N MET A 197 -4.05 -1.75 17.68
CA MET A 197 -3.46 -2.18 16.40
C MET A 197 -4.46 -2.21 15.24
N PHE A 198 -5.74 -2.11 15.54
CA PHE A 198 -6.81 -2.17 14.54
C PHE A 198 -7.83 -1.07 14.80
N HIS A 199 -8.17 -0.37 13.77
CA HIS A 199 -9.30 0.52 13.73
C HIS A 199 -10.26 0.06 12.64
N ALA A 200 -11.56 0.01 12.95
CA ALA A 200 -12.59 -0.35 11.99
C ALA A 200 -13.75 0.64 12.14
N ASP A 201 -14.01 1.40 11.09
CA ASP A 201 -15.23 2.17 10.96
C ASP A 201 -16.31 1.28 10.31
N LEU A 202 -17.33 0.94 11.09
CA LEU A 202 -18.41 0.03 10.71
C LEU A 202 -19.69 0.79 10.36
#